data_54dc3cb740c499d73ac11602fd251d21
#
_entry.id   54dc3cb740c499d73ac11602fd251d21
#
_cell.length_a   1.000
_cell.length_b   1.000
_cell.length_c   1.000
_cell.angle_alpha   90.00
_cell.angle_beta   90.00
_cell.angle_gamma   90.00
#
_symmetry.space_group_name_H-M   'P 1'
#
loop_
_entity.id
_entity.type
_entity.pdbx_description
1 polymer ?
#
loop_
_entity_poly.entity_id
_entity_poly.type
_entity_poly.pdbx_seq_one_letter_code
_entity_poly.pdbx_strand_id
1 'polypeptide(L)'
;MKNSNLFILMAGIIFLSFACNGPATNIPAAAANDSSISVNKKDVINEGFLNKEAQSKLTADSVLHILQLGNLDYTGDNLVIRNTSERIRKASLGQYPAAVVLSCLDSRVPVEDVFHCGIGDLFVARVAGNISNEDILGSLEYGCKVSGAKLIVVLGHEYCGAVKSAIDNVKLGNITALLDKIRPSVMQLDSFPGEKSSKNPAFVEAVCRQNILNTIKIIRAKSPILTEMENKGEIKIVGAEYHMETGRVDFF
;
A
#
# COMPACT_ATOMS: atom_id res chain seq x y z
N MET A 1 -53.87 -59.67 -9.51
CA MET A 1 -53.53 -60.14 -10.88
C MET A 1 -53.11 -59.00 -11.69
N LYS A 2 -52.00 -59.09 -12.31
CA LYS A 2 -51.22 -58.35 -13.34
C LYS A 2 -49.97 -57.72 -12.80
N ASN A 3 -48.87 -58.43 -12.97
CA ASN A 3 -47.50 -58.00 -12.91
C ASN A 3 -47.22 -57.04 -14.10
N SER A 4 -46.53 -56.02 -13.85
CA SER A 4 -45.90 -55.20 -14.93
C SER A 4 -44.43 -55.04 -14.58
N ASN A 5 -43.57 -55.73 -15.30
CA ASN A 5 -42.11 -55.67 -15.23
C ASN A 5 -41.65 -54.35 -15.85
N LEU A 6 -40.96 -53.55 -15.09
CA LEU A 6 -40.25 -52.34 -15.59
C LEU A 6 -38.78 -52.72 -15.85
N PHE A 7 -38.42 -52.85 -17.12
CA PHE A 7 -37.03 -52.97 -17.59
C PHE A 7 -36.34 -51.65 -17.44
N ILE A 8 -35.30 -51.57 -16.58
CA ILE A 8 -34.41 -50.43 -16.51
C ILE A 8 -33.28 -50.66 -17.51
N LEU A 9 -33.27 -49.86 -18.57
CA LEU A 9 -32.20 -49.84 -19.57
C LEU A 9 -31.06 -49.00 -19.01
N MET A 10 -29.93 -49.60 -18.60
CA MET A 10 -28.70 -48.90 -18.28
C MET A 10 -28.01 -48.49 -19.58
N ALA A 11 -28.07 -47.20 -19.91
CA ALA A 11 -27.25 -46.61 -20.95
C ALA A 11 -25.87 -46.28 -20.39
N GLY A 12 -24.88 -47.08 -20.79
CA GLY A 12 -23.46 -46.83 -20.46
C GLY A 12 -22.95 -45.62 -21.24
N ILE A 13 -22.58 -44.58 -20.52
CA ILE A 13 -21.88 -43.42 -21.10
C ILE A 13 -20.39 -43.78 -21.15
N ILE A 14 -19.89 -44.03 -22.36
CA ILE A 14 -18.44 -44.15 -22.64
C ILE A 14 -17.84 -42.77 -22.66
N PHE A 15 -17.06 -42.42 -21.64
CA PHE A 15 -16.19 -41.22 -21.67
C PHE A 15 -14.97 -41.51 -22.56
N LEU A 16 -14.97 -40.98 -23.77
CA LEU A 16 -13.76 -40.88 -24.58
C LEU A 16 -12.90 -39.73 -24.05
N SER A 17 -11.87 -40.05 -23.29
CA SER A 17 -10.79 -39.13 -22.93
C SER A 17 -9.90 -38.86 -24.15
N PHE A 18 -10.11 -37.73 -24.82
CA PHE A 18 -9.16 -37.21 -25.77
C PHE A 18 -7.93 -36.70 -25.03
N ALA A 19 -6.86 -37.47 -25.00
CA ALA A 19 -5.55 -36.99 -24.61
C ALA A 19 -4.99 -36.14 -25.76
N CYS A 20 -4.99 -34.80 -25.63
CA CYS A 20 -4.24 -33.91 -26.51
C CYS A 20 -2.75 -34.07 -26.20
N ASN A 21 -2.05 -34.93 -26.96
CA ASN A 21 -0.59 -34.89 -27.05
C ASN A 21 -0.20 -33.76 -28.00
N GLY A 22 -0.06 -32.53 -27.46
CA GLY A 22 0.67 -31.47 -28.13
C GLY A 22 2.19 -31.71 -28.01
N PRO A 23 3.01 -31.31 -29.01
CA PRO A 23 4.46 -31.47 -28.89
C PRO A 23 4.94 -30.68 -27.67
N ALA A 24 5.66 -31.36 -26.77
CA ALA A 24 6.34 -30.72 -25.65
C ALA A 24 7.39 -29.76 -26.22
N THR A 25 7.13 -28.48 -26.22
CA THR A 25 8.15 -27.46 -26.44
C THR A 25 9.11 -27.53 -25.26
N ASN A 26 10.29 -28.09 -25.48
CA ASN A 26 11.41 -27.98 -24.55
C ASN A 26 11.79 -26.49 -24.47
N ILE A 27 11.23 -25.78 -23.50
CA ILE A 27 11.76 -24.50 -23.06
C ILE A 27 13.08 -24.86 -22.34
N PRO A 28 14.24 -24.42 -22.85
CA PRO A 28 15.46 -24.65 -22.10
C PRO A 28 15.30 -24.01 -20.74
N ALA A 29 15.41 -24.80 -19.67
CA ALA A 29 15.54 -24.27 -18.33
C ALA A 29 16.73 -23.30 -18.37
N ALA A 30 16.45 -22.00 -18.22
CA ALA A 30 17.50 -21.04 -17.94
C ALA A 30 18.26 -21.60 -16.75
N ALA A 31 19.56 -21.80 -16.90
CA ALA A 31 20.43 -22.23 -15.82
C ALA A 31 20.22 -21.22 -14.69
N ALA A 32 19.43 -21.58 -13.70
CA ALA A 32 19.36 -20.85 -12.45
C ALA A 32 20.77 -20.93 -11.89
N ASN A 33 21.49 -19.81 -11.93
CA ASN A 33 22.64 -19.63 -11.06
C ASN A 33 22.10 -19.80 -9.65
N ASP A 34 22.26 -20.99 -9.10
CA ASP A 34 21.93 -21.29 -7.71
C ASP A 34 22.97 -20.59 -6.82
N SER A 35 22.84 -19.28 -6.71
CA SER A 35 23.47 -18.51 -5.65
C SER A 35 22.60 -18.65 -4.40
N SER A 36 22.61 -19.85 -3.81
CA SER A 36 22.00 -20.08 -2.50
C SER A 36 22.77 -19.23 -1.48
N ILE A 37 22.18 -18.10 -1.08
CA ILE A 37 22.67 -17.32 0.07
C ILE A 37 22.28 -18.11 1.31
N SER A 38 23.23 -18.81 1.93
CA SER A 38 23.02 -19.44 3.24
C SER A 38 23.06 -18.38 4.33
N VAL A 39 21.89 -18.04 4.88
CA VAL A 39 21.81 -17.10 6.00
C VAL A 39 21.95 -17.86 7.31
N ASN A 40 22.89 -17.43 8.14
CA ASN A 40 23.10 -18.04 9.45
C ASN A 40 21.97 -17.57 10.40
N LYS A 41 21.41 -18.50 11.21
CA LYS A 41 20.30 -18.20 12.14
C LYS A 41 20.62 -17.08 13.16
N LYS A 42 21.90 -16.82 13.41
CA LYS A 42 22.40 -15.73 14.28
C LYS A 42 22.39 -14.34 13.59
N ASP A 43 22.27 -14.31 12.26
CA ASP A 43 22.19 -13.07 11.48
C ASP A 43 20.72 -12.62 11.32
N VAL A 44 19.77 -13.39 11.87
CA VAL A 44 18.35 -13.02 11.94
C VAL A 44 18.19 -11.93 13.00
N ILE A 45 17.93 -10.70 12.54
CA ILE A 45 17.67 -9.59 13.45
C ILE A 45 16.31 -9.82 14.13
N ASN A 46 16.33 -10.01 15.45
CA ASN A 46 15.15 -9.96 16.29
C ASN A 46 14.79 -8.49 16.51
N GLU A 47 14.21 -7.85 15.50
CA GLU A 47 13.62 -6.52 15.67
C GLU A 47 12.51 -6.61 16.72
N GLY A 48 12.59 -5.74 17.71
CA GLY A 48 11.60 -5.68 18.77
C GLY A 48 10.21 -5.41 18.20
N PHE A 49 9.26 -6.32 18.42
CA PHE A 49 7.86 -6.07 18.18
C PHE A 49 7.37 -5.00 19.17
N LEU A 50 6.76 -3.92 18.67
CA LEU A 50 6.22 -2.88 19.53
C LEU A 50 5.13 -3.47 20.45
N ASN A 51 5.23 -3.20 21.72
CA ASN A 51 4.16 -3.42 22.69
C ASN A 51 3.55 -2.08 23.11
N LYS A 52 2.48 -2.11 23.89
CA LYS A 52 1.75 -0.91 24.32
C LYS A 52 2.64 0.10 25.05
N GLU A 53 3.55 -0.37 25.89
CA GLU A 53 4.45 0.49 26.66
C GLU A 53 5.48 1.18 25.74
N ALA A 54 6.09 0.44 24.82
CA ALA A 54 7.04 0.98 23.84
C ALA A 54 6.35 1.99 22.90
N GLN A 55 5.16 1.66 22.38
CA GLN A 55 4.38 2.57 21.54
C GLN A 55 4.03 3.88 22.26
N SER A 56 3.65 3.81 23.55
CA SER A 56 3.27 5.00 24.33
C SER A 56 4.41 6.02 24.50
N LYS A 57 5.66 5.57 24.40
CA LYS A 57 6.87 6.41 24.49
C LYS A 57 7.27 7.04 23.14
N LEU A 58 6.66 6.61 22.04
CA LEU A 58 6.93 7.18 20.73
C LEU A 58 6.34 8.58 20.62
N THR A 59 7.08 9.46 19.95
CA THR A 59 6.62 10.75 19.48
C THR A 59 6.43 10.72 17.96
N ALA A 60 5.63 11.62 17.41
CA ALA A 60 5.46 11.73 15.96
C ALA A 60 6.80 11.95 15.23
N ASP A 61 7.72 12.74 15.82
CA ASP A 61 9.06 12.98 15.26
C ASP A 61 9.94 11.75 15.28
N SER A 62 9.92 10.98 16.38
CA SER A 62 10.67 9.74 16.44
C SER A 62 10.18 8.71 15.42
N VAL A 63 8.86 8.63 15.21
CA VAL A 63 8.27 7.74 14.20
C VAL A 63 8.64 8.19 12.78
N LEU A 64 8.55 9.49 12.49
CA LEU A 64 8.99 10.03 11.20
C LEU A 64 10.45 9.69 10.91
N HIS A 65 11.34 9.87 11.90
CA HIS A 65 12.75 9.52 11.77
C HIS A 65 12.97 8.01 11.52
N ILE A 66 12.23 7.15 12.23
CA ILE A 66 12.27 5.70 12.00
C ILE A 66 11.90 5.35 10.55
N LEU A 67 10.82 5.96 9.99
CA LEU A 67 10.43 5.70 8.61
C LEU A 67 11.47 6.22 7.60
N GLN A 68 12.10 7.37 7.89
CA GLN A 68 13.19 7.91 7.06
C GLN A 68 14.39 6.97 7.03
N LEU A 69 14.81 6.46 8.18
CA LEU A 69 15.90 5.48 8.27
C LEU A 69 15.53 4.18 7.56
N GLY A 70 14.30 3.67 7.76
CA GLY A 70 13.81 2.48 7.08
C GLY A 70 13.84 2.62 5.55
N ASN A 71 13.51 3.80 5.03
CA ASN A 71 13.61 4.05 3.59
C ASN A 71 15.07 4.12 3.09
N LEU A 72 16.00 4.64 3.90
CA LEU A 72 17.44 4.58 3.58
C LEU A 72 17.94 3.13 3.53
N ASP A 73 17.51 2.28 4.46
CA ASP A 73 17.85 0.86 4.46
C ASP A 73 17.27 0.15 3.23
N TYR A 74 16.01 0.44 2.87
CA TYR A 74 15.36 -0.10 1.68
C TYR A 74 16.11 0.26 0.39
N THR A 75 16.48 1.54 0.22
CA THR A 75 17.20 2.01 -0.97
C THR A 75 18.68 1.65 -0.98
N GLY A 76 19.23 1.28 0.17
CA GLY A 76 20.60 0.81 0.33
C GLY A 76 20.77 -0.70 0.16
N ASP A 77 19.69 -1.44 -0.22
CA ASP A 77 19.66 -2.90 -0.31
C ASP A 77 20.12 -3.60 1.00
N ASN A 78 19.90 -2.95 2.13
CA ASN A 78 20.19 -3.52 3.44
C ASN A 78 19.17 -4.62 3.75
N LEU A 79 19.59 -5.88 3.58
CA LEU A 79 18.71 -7.03 3.82
C LEU A 79 18.42 -7.17 5.32
N VAL A 80 17.13 -7.17 5.67
CA VAL A 80 16.68 -7.56 7.01
C VAL A 80 16.07 -8.93 6.97
N ILE A 81 16.72 -9.85 7.69
CA ILE A 81 16.21 -11.20 7.87
C ILE A 81 15.38 -11.23 9.13
N ARG A 82 14.05 -11.28 8.96
CA ARG A 82 13.10 -11.29 10.08
C ARG A 82 12.65 -12.71 10.41
N ASN A 83 12.47 -12.99 11.70
CA ASN A 83 11.76 -14.20 12.13
C ASN A 83 10.24 -13.99 11.95
N THR A 84 9.75 -14.17 10.73
CA THR A 84 8.34 -13.95 10.38
C THR A 84 7.39 -14.80 11.22
N SER A 85 7.73 -16.06 11.48
CA SER A 85 6.89 -16.97 12.29
C SER A 85 6.74 -16.51 13.74
N GLU A 86 7.81 -16.01 14.35
CA GLU A 86 7.76 -15.45 15.69
C GLU A 86 6.97 -14.15 15.73
N ARG A 87 7.18 -13.29 14.72
CA ARG A 87 6.47 -12.02 14.58
C ARG A 87 4.97 -12.21 14.42
N ILE A 88 4.53 -13.16 13.58
CA ILE A 88 3.11 -13.55 13.44
C ILE A 88 2.53 -13.95 14.80
N ARG A 89 3.23 -14.80 15.58
CA ARG A 89 2.76 -15.24 16.90
C ARG A 89 2.65 -14.08 17.88
N LYS A 90 3.61 -13.16 17.89
CA LYS A 90 3.57 -11.98 18.77
C LYS A 90 2.44 -11.03 18.35
N ALA A 91 2.30 -10.76 17.07
CA ALA A 91 1.26 -9.88 16.53
C ALA A 91 -0.17 -10.41 16.75
N SER A 92 -0.36 -11.74 16.87
CA SER A 92 -1.68 -12.32 17.15
C SER A 92 -2.25 -11.95 18.52
N LEU A 93 -1.41 -11.55 19.47
CA LEU A 93 -1.79 -11.17 20.83
C LEU A 93 -2.20 -9.69 20.95
N GLY A 94 -1.91 -8.87 19.94
CA GLY A 94 -2.22 -7.45 19.88
C GLY A 94 -1.36 -6.74 18.84
N GLN A 95 -1.78 -5.53 18.46
CA GLN A 95 -1.05 -4.70 17.49
C GLN A 95 -0.85 -3.30 18.05
N TYR A 96 0.33 -2.74 17.87
CA TYR A 96 0.74 -1.45 18.38
C TYR A 96 1.51 -0.68 17.30
N PRO A 97 0.85 -0.34 16.18
CA PRO A 97 1.50 0.29 15.03
C PRO A 97 2.03 1.68 15.38
N ALA A 98 3.19 2.03 14.84
CA ALA A 98 3.79 3.33 15.05
C ALA A 98 3.10 4.42 14.21
N ALA A 99 2.69 4.08 12.99
CA ALA A 99 2.10 5.01 12.03
C ALA A 99 0.94 4.39 11.25
N VAL A 100 0.15 5.27 10.60
CA VAL A 100 -0.80 4.93 9.53
C VAL A 100 -0.30 5.54 8.23
N VAL A 101 -0.12 4.73 7.20
CA VAL A 101 0.26 5.20 5.86
C VAL A 101 -0.93 5.09 4.92
N LEU A 102 -1.40 6.22 4.41
CA LEU A 102 -2.37 6.27 3.31
C LEU A 102 -1.61 6.31 1.99
N SER A 103 -1.64 5.21 1.25
CA SER A 103 -0.92 5.06 -0.02
C SER A 103 -1.84 4.75 -1.19
N CYS A 104 -1.26 4.82 -2.39
CA CYS A 104 -1.95 4.39 -3.61
C CYS A 104 -2.13 2.86 -3.65
N LEU A 105 -3.11 2.41 -4.46
CA LEU A 105 -3.31 0.99 -4.79
C LEU A 105 -2.17 0.42 -5.66
N ASP A 106 -1.30 1.25 -6.21
CA ASP A 106 -0.23 0.86 -7.13
C ASP A 106 0.64 -0.27 -6.55
N SER A 107 0.73 -1.38 -7.29
CA SER A 107 1.42 -2.60 -6.84
C SER A 107 2.94 -2.44 -6.72
N ARG A 108 3.51 -1.37 -7.28
CA ARG A 108 4.94 -1.06 -7.25
C ARG A 108 5.36 -0.31 -5.98
N VAL A 109 4.41 0.03 -5.11
CA VAL A 109 4.66 0.73 -3.84
C VAL A 109 4.35 -0.21 -2.66
N PRO A 110 5.25 -1.14 -2.31
CA PRO A 110 5.08 -2.04 -1.18
C PRO A 110 5.43 -1.30 0.12
N VAL A 111 4.44 -0.67 0.73
CA VAL A 111 4.63 0.33 1.81
C VAL A 111 5.48 -0.21 2.97
N GLU A 112 5.21 -1.43 3.42
CA GLU A 112 5.96 -2.05 4.51
C GLU A 112 7.44 -2.22 4.16
N ASP A 113 7.74 -2.65 2.92
CA ASP A 113 9.11 -2.81 2.45
C ASP A 113 9.78 -1.44 2.26
N VAL A 114 9.07 -0.46 1.67
CA VAL A 114 9.56 0.91 1.44
C VAL A 114 10.07 1.56 2.73
N PHE A 115 9.42 1.28 3.87
CA PHE A 115 9.82 1.79 5.17
C PHE A 115 10.54 0.76 6.04
N HIS A 116 10.94 -0.36 5.43
CA HIS A 116 11.67 -1.43 6.11
C HIS A 116 10.98 -1.93 7.38
N CYS A 117 9.64 -1.92 7.38
CA CYS A 117 8.78 -2.30 8.47
C CYS A 117 8.33 -3.77 8.38
N GLY A 118 8.00 -4.36 9.50
CA GLY A 118 7.50 -5.73 9.58
C GLY A 118 6.02 -5.80 9.99
N ILE A 119 5.52 -7.04 10.12
CA ILE A 119 4.14 -7.31 10.55
C ILE A 119 3.85 -6.59 11.87
N GLY A 120 2.79 -5.76 11.88
CA GLY A 120 2.31 -5.05 13.07
C GLY A 120 2.98 -3.70 13.36
N ASP A 121 3.95 -3.26 12.56
CA ASP A 121 4.62 -1.96 12.76
C ASP A 121 3.83 -0.79 12.20
N LEU A 122 3.10 -1.01 11.10
CA LEU A 122 2.31 0.00 10.41
C LEU A 122 0.86 -0.45 10.20
N PHE A 123 -0.05 0.50 10.17
CA PHE A 123 -1.29 0.38 9.42
C PHE A 123 -1.08 0.93 8.01
N VAL A 124 -1.62 0.23 7.01
CA VAL A 124 -1.56 0.67 5.62
C VAL A 124 -2.97 0.72 5.04
N ALA A 125 -3.44 1.93 4.75
CA ALA A 125 -4.67 2.16 4.00
C ALA A 125 -4.32 2.42 2.53
N ARG A 126 -4.93 1.70 1.58
CA ARG A 126 -4.62 1.82 0.15
C ARG A 126 -5.86 2.09 -0.68
N VAL A 127 -5.78 3.16 -1.47
CA VAL A 127 -6.81 3.51 -2.45
C VAL A 127 -6.15 4.21 -3.64
N ALA A 128 -6.65 3.97 -4.86
CA ALA A 128 -6.06 4.58 -6.06
C ALA A 128 -5.95 6.10 -5.93
N GLY A 129 -4.75 6.64 -6.18
CA GLY A 129 -4.47 8.07 -6.03
C GLY A 129 -4.44 8.58 -4.59
N ASN A 130 -4.24 7.72 -3.59
CA ASN A 130 -4.10 8.09 -2.17
C ASN A 130 -5.10 9.18 -1.70
N ILE A 131 -6.33 9.14 -2.21
CA ILE A 131 -7.42 10.06 -1.85
C ILE A 131 -7.99 9.72 -0.47
N SER A 132 -8.74 10.64 0.14
CA SER A 132 -9.52 10.34 1.33
C SER A 132 -11.03 10.36 1.04
N ASN A 133 -11.75 9.47 1.70
CA ASN A 133 -13.20 9.40 1.78
C ASN A 133 -13.58 9.03 3.22
N GLU A 134 -14.86 8.84 3.51
CA GLU A 134 -15.35 8.54 4.86
C GLU A 134 -14.70 7.29 5.45
N ASP A 135 -14.54 6.21 4.67
CA ASP A 135 -13.95 4.96 5.15
C ASP A 135 -12.45 5.11 5.44
N ILE A 136 -11.73 5.85 4.60
CA ILE A 136 -10.32 6.18 4.83
C ILE A 136 -10.18 7.06 6.07
N LEU A 137 -10.99 8.11 6.21
CA LEU A 137 -10.96 8.98 7.39
C LEU A 137 -11.20 8.19 8.67
N GLY A 138 -12.25 7.34 8.70
CA GLY A 138 -12.54 6.46 9.83
C GLY A 138 -11.38 5.51 10.15
N SER A 139 -10.69 4.98 9.12
CA SER A 139 -9.51 4.12 9.30
C SER A 139 -8.32 4.88 9.89
N LEU A 140 -8.09 6.13 9.47
CA LEU A 140 -7.05 6.99 10.04
C LEU A 140 -7.36 7.35 11.50
N GLU A 141 -8.61 7.69 11.80
CA GLU A 141 -9.08 7.95 13.17
C GLU A 141 -8.91 6.73 14.06
N TYR A 142 -9.32 5.54 13.58
CA TYR A 142 -9.11 4.29 14.30
C TYR A 142 -7.62 4.04 14.59
N GLY A 143 -6.78 4.20 13.58
CA GLY A 143 -5.34 4.00 13.71
C GLY A 143 -4.70 4.90 14.76
N CYS A 144 -5.06 6.18 14.79
CA CYS A 144 -4.47 7.15 15.71
C CYS A 144 -5.19 7.17 17.06
N LYS A 145 -6.51 7.34 17.07
CA LYS A 145 -7.28 7.55 18.31
C LYS A 145 -7.48 6.28 19.12
N VAL A 146 -7.73 5.16 18.45
CA VAL A 146 -8.03 3.88 19.12
C VAL A 146 -6.76 3.06 19.31
N SER A 147 -5.93 2.94 18.27
CA SER A 147 -4.75 2.07 18.28
C SER A 147 -3.45 2.77 18.66
N GLY A 148 -3.44 4.09 18.79
CA GLY A 148 -2.32 4.85 19.36
C GLY A 148 -1.17 5.18 18.40
N ALA A 149 -1.35 5.03 17.08
CA ALA A 149 -0.36 5.47 16.09
C ALA A 149 -0.08 6.97 16.22
N LYS A 150 1.19 7.37 16.04
CA LYS A 150 1.68 8.72 16.27
C LYS A 150 1.84 9.55 15.01
N LEU A 151 1.81 8.93 13.84
CA LEU A 151 2.06 9.59 12.57
C LEU A 151 1.06 9.13 11.52
N ILE A 152 0.55 10.06 10.73
CA ILE A 152 -0.14 9.78 9.47
C ILE A 152 0.77 10.24 8.34
N VAL A 153 1.07 9.34 7.41
CA VAL A 153 1.81 9.64 6.18
C VAL A 153 0.85 9.52 5.00
N VAL A 154 0.66 10.60 4.25
CA VAL A 154 -0.01 10.54 2.94
C VAL A 154 1.06 10.34 1.89
N LEU A 155 1.22 9.10 1.44
CA LEU A 155 2.25 8.66 0.51
C LEU A 155 1.71 8.63 -0.91
N GLY A 156 2.07 9.62 -1.73
CA GLY A 156 1.91 9.59 -3.18
C GLY A 156 3.12 8.97 -3.87
N HIS A 157 3.08 8.91 -5.19
CA HIS A 157 4.18 8.36 -5.98
C HIS A 157 4.19 8.91 -7.39
N GLU A 158 5.35 8.91 -8.03
CA GLU A 158 5.52 9.27 -9.43
C GLU A 158 4.71 8.37 -10.36
N TYR A 159 4.37 8.87 -11.54
CA TYR A 159 3.67 8.14 -12.61
C TYR A 159 2.32 7.52 -12.21
N CYS A 160 1.62 8.09 -11.22
CA CYS A 160 0.37 7.56 -10.72
C CYS A 160 -0.70 7.48 -11.81
N GLY A 161 -1.20 6.26 -12.07
CA GLY A 161 -2.22 6.02 -13.09
C GLY A 161 -3.55 6.72 -12.80
N ALA A 162 -3.96 6.82 -11.53
CA ALA A 162 -5.17 7.53 -11.15
C ALA A 162 -5.04 9.04 -11.39
N VAL A 163 -3.86 9.62 -11.12
CA VAL A 163 -3.57 11.04 -11.40
C VAL A 163 -3.61 11.30 -12.91
N LYS A 164 -2.95 10.46 -13.72
CA LYS A 164 -3.00 10.57 -15.19
C LYS A 164 -4.44 10.50 -15.71
N SER A 165 -5.23 9.56 -15.20
CA SER A 165 -6.64 9.42 -15.57
C SER A 165 -7.50 10.63 -15.15
N ALA A 166 -7.18 11.27 -14.03
CA ALA A 166 -7.86 12.50 -13.58
C ALA A 166 -7.51 13.70 -14.49
N ILE A 167 -6.25 13.82 -14.91
CA ILE A 167 -5.79 14.83 -15.87
C ILE A 167 -6.54 14.67 -17.20
N ASP A 168 -6.64 13.41 -17.71
CA ASP A 168 -7.30 13.10 -18.99
C ASP A 168 -8.84 13.08 -18.89
N ASN A 169 -9.40 13.41 -17.72
CA ASN A 169 -10.84 13.44 -17.49
C ASN A 169 -11.56 12.13 -17.85
N VAL A 170 -10.94 10.98 -17.57
CA VAL A 170 -11.52 9.66 -17.84
C VAL A 170 -12.86 9.49 -17.12
N LYS A 171 -13.85 8.93 -17.82
CA LYS A 171 -15.18 8.61 -17.30
C LYS A 171 -15.44 7.12 -17.48
N LEU A 172 -15.44 6.38 -16.35
CA LEU A 172 -15.64 4.94 -16.37
C LEU A 172 -16.20 4.47 -15.02
N GLY A 173 -17.47 4.11 -14.95
CA GLY A 173 -18.12 3.55 -13.78
C GLY A 173 -17.76 4.26 -12.48
N ASN A 174 -17.44 3.50 -11.44
CA ASN A 174 -17.06 4.02 -10.13
C ASN A 174 -15.69 4.75 -10.13
N ILE A 175 -14.85 4.50 -11.14
CA ILE A 175 -13.58 5.22 -11.32
C ILE A 175 -13.83 6.72 -11.48
N THR A 176 -14.91 7.11 -12.14
CA THR A 176 -15.31 8.53 -12.32
C THR A 176 -15.39 9.25 -10.97
N ALA A 177 -16.13 8.69 -10.01
CA ALA A 177 -16.31 9.29 -8.69
C ALA A 177 -15.00 9.34 -7.85
N LEU A 178 -14.12 8.37 -8.07
CA LEU A 178 -12.78 8.36 -7.46
C LEU A 178 -11.92 9.49 -8.04
N LEU A 179 -11.86 9.60 -9.38
CA LEU A 179 -11.06 10.62 -10.06
C LEU A 179 -11.56 12.04 -9.78
N ASP A 180 -12.86 12.23 -9.57
CA ASP A 180 -13.44 13.52 -9.19
C ASP A 180 -12.87 14.05 -7.84
N LYS A 181 -12.31 13.17 -6.98
CA LYS A 181 -11.60 13.57 -5.74
C LYS A 181 -10.17 14.07 -6.02
N ILE A 182 -9.54 13.62 -7.12
CA ILE A 182 -8.21 14.08 -7.55
C ILE A 182 -8.31 15.35 -8.38
N ARG A 183 -9.42 15.55 -9.10
CA ARG A 183 -9.63 16.68 -10.02
C ARG A 183 -9.33 18.06 -9.42
N PRO A 184 -9.68 18.39 -8.17
CA PRO A 184 -9.31 19.67 -7.57
C PRO A 184 -7.79 19.95 -7.61
N SER A 185 -6.97 18.88 -7.50
CA SER A 185 -5.50 19.01 -7.57
C SER A 185 -5.04 19.38 -8.98
N VAL A 186 -5.68 18.86 -10.01
CA VAL A 186 -5.42 19.24 -11.41
C VAL A 186 -5.78 20.71 -11.64
N MET A 187 -6.98 21.12 -11.18
CA MET A 187 -7.48 22.50 -11.38
C MET A 187 -6.63 23.55 -10.66
N GLN A 188 -6.03 23.22 -9.51
CA GLN A 188 -5.17 24.15 -8.77
C GLN A 188 -3.84 24.44 -9.48
N LEU A 189 -3.47 23.65 -10.48
CA LEU A 189 -2.27 23.83 -11.29
C LEU A 189 -2.57 24.45 -12.65
N ASP A 190 -3.62 25.26 -12.74
CA ASP A 190 -4.02 25.91 -13.99
C ASP A 190 -2.96 26.89 -14.53
N SER A 191 -2.12 27.44 -13.64
CA SER A 191 -0.97 28.30 -13.98
C SER A 191 0.33 27.53 -14.25
N PHE A 192 0.31 26.18 -14.28
CA PHE A 192 1.52 25.38 -14.55
C PHE A 192 2.12 25.75 -15.91
N PRO A 193 3.44 26.04 -15.99
CA PRO A 193 4.09 26.38 -17.24
C PRO A 193 4.25 25.16 -18.14
N GLY A 194 3.78 25.23 -19.38
CA GLY A 194 3.90 24.17 -20.37
C GLY A 194 2.62 23.35 -20.55
N GLU A 195 2.78 22.18 -21.16
CA GLU A 195 1.66 21.30 -21.50
C GLU A 195 1.00 20.70 -20.25
N LYS A 196 -0.31 20.88 -20.10
CA LYS A 196 -1.12 20.32 -18.99
C LYS A 196 -1.82 19.04 -19.44
N SER A 197 -1.04 17.98 -19.70
CA SER A 197 -1.54 16.69 -20.13
C SER A 197 -0.87 15.55 -19.37
N SER A 198 -1.47 14.36 -19.40
CA SER A 198 -0.89 13.15 -18.80
C SER A 198 0.39 12.66 -19.51
N LYS A 199 0.70 13.24 -20.68
CA LYS A 199 1.93 12.97 -21.44
C LYS A 199 3.12 13.81 -20.97
N ASN A 200 2.87 14.89 -20.24
CA ASN A 200 3.93 15.70 -19.63
C ASN A 200 4.28 15.17 -18.23
N PRO A 201 5.44 14.49 -18.04
CA PRO A 201 5.80 13.92 -16.74
C PRO A 201 5.87 14.95 -15.63
N ALA A 202 6.42 16.14 -15.90
CA ALA A 202 6.55 17.22 -14.93
C ALA A 202 5.18 17.75 -14.45
N PHE A 203 4.18 17.79 -15.34
CA PHE A 203 2.82 18.16 -14.94
C PHE A 203 2.17 17.04 -14.09
N VAL A 204 2.35 15.78 -14.48
CA VAL A 204 1.83 14.64 -13.70
C VAL A 204 2.41 14.62 -12.30
N GLU A 205 3.73 14.84 -12.15
CA GLU A 205 4.41 14.91 -10.85
C GLU A 205 3.88 16.09 -10.01
N ALA A 206 3.76 17.27 -10.58
CA ALA A 206 3.18 18.41 -9.90
C ALA A 206 1.75 18.13 -9.40
N VAL A 207 0.93 17.44 -10.18
CA VAL A 207 -0.43 17.02 -9.77
C VAL A 207 -0.36 15.95 -8.68
N CYS A 208 0.57 14.97 -8.76
CA CYS A 208 0.77 13.98 -7.70
C CYS A 208 1.08 14.68 -6.36
N ARG A 209 2.04 15.59 -6.35
CA ARG A 209 2.40 16.36 -5.15
C ARG A 209 1.24 17.21 -4.64
N GLN A 210 0.54 17.92 -5.53
CA GLN A 210 -0.64 18.71 -5.16
C GLN A 210 -1.76 17.84 -4.57
N ASN A 211 -1.93 16.63 -5.09
CA ASN A 211 -2.94 15.69 -4.59
C ASN A 211 -2.61 15.20 -3.17
N ILE A 212 -1.34 14.97 -2.84
CA ILE A 212 -0.91 14.66 -1.47
C ILE A 212 -1.30 15.82 -0.53
N LEU A 213 -0.96 17.06 -0.89
CA LEU A 213 -1.26 18.25 -0.08
C LEU A 213 -2.78 18.45 0.10
N ASN A 214 -3.56 18.24 -0.96
CA ASN A 214 -5.02 18.32 -0.89
C ASN A 214 -5.62 17.22 -0.03
N THR A 215 -5.10 16.00 -0.10
CA THR A 215 -5.55 14.90 0.77
C THR A 215 -5.30 15.22 2.24
N ILE A 216 -4.13 15.76 2.58
CA ILE A 216 -3.82 16.23 3.94
C ILE A 216 -4.80 17.34 4.37
N LYS A 217 -5.05 18.32 3.49
CA LYS A 217 -6.03 19.39 3.76
C LYS A 217 -7.43 18.84 4.02
N ILE A 218 -7.85 17.84 3.25
CA ILE A 218 -9.16 17.18 3.42
C ILE A 218 -9.22 16.42 4.74
N ILE A 219 -8.17 15.67 5.11
CA ILE A 219 -8.09 14.96 6.40
C ILE A 219 -8.29 15.95 7.54
N ARG A 220 -7.54 17.06 7.56
CA ARG A 220 -7.67 18.11 8.59
C ARG A 220 -9.06 18.76 8.60
N ALA A 221 -9.65 19.02 7.43
CA ALA A 221 -10.94 19.70 7.33
C ALA A 221 -12.13 18.78 7.70
N LYS A 222 -12.01 17.47 7.50
CA LYS A 222 -13.11 16.51 7.62
C LYS A 222 -13.05 15.64 8.88
N SER A 223 -11.90 15.58 9.56
CA SER A 223 -11.73 14.85 10.81
C SER A 223 -11.41 15.79 11.97
N PRO A 224 -12.40 16.26 12.73
CA PRO A 224 -12.15 17.04 13.95
C PRO A 224 -11.28 16.28 14.96
N ILE A 225 -11.42 14.95 15.03
CA ILE A 225 -10.65 14.08 15.93
C ILE A 225 -9.15 14.18 15.62
N LEU A 226 -8.77 13.99 14.36
CA LEU A 226 -7.36 14.03 13.95
C LEU A 226 -6.78 15.44 14.05
N THR A 227 -7.57 16.46 13.72
CA THR A 227 -7.17 17.87 13.84
C THR A 227 -6.92 18.25 15.30
N GLU A 228 -7.77 17.80 16.22
CA GLU A 228 -7.57 18.01 17.66
C GLU A 228 -6.31 17.32 18.17
N MET A 229 -6.08 16.06 17.77
CA MET A 229 -4.88 15.31 18.14
C MET A 229 -3.60 15.97 17.59
N GLU A 230 -3.62 16.45 16.33
CA GLU A 230 -2.50 17.16 15.72
C GLU A 230 -2.21 18.49 16.46
N ASN A 231 -3.24 19.27 16.77
CA ASN A 231 -3.12 20.54 17.53
C ASN A 231 -2.56 20.35 18.94
N LYS A 232 -2.82 19.19 19.56
CA LYS A 232 -2.25 18.81 20.86
C LYS A 232 -0.83 18.23 20.77
N GLY A 233 -0.29 18.03 19.56
CA GLY A 233 1.00 17.39 19.36
C GLY A 233 1.01 15.88 19.63
N GLU A 234 -0.17 15.26 19.73
CA GLU A 234 -0.31 13.82 19.95
C GLU A 234 0.05 13.01 18.70
N ILE A 235 -0.18 13.61 17.51
CA ILE A 235 0.16 13.05 16.19
C ILE A 235 0.73 14.15 15.28
N LYS A 236 1.30 13.73 14.14
CA LYS A 236 1.55 14.57 12.97
C LYS A 236 0.93 13.98 11.71
N ILE A 237 0.57 14.85 10.76
CA ILE A 237 0.11 14.47 9.43
C ILE A 237 1.08 15.06 8.43
N VAL A 238 1.81 14.21 7.71
CA VAL A 238 2.87 14.61 6.77
C VAL A 238 2.58 14.08 5.36
N GLY A 239 3.08 14.80 4.36
CA GLY A 239 3.12 14.34 2.97
C GLY A 239 4.42 13.63 2.68
N ALA A 240 4.36 12.66 1.77
CA ALA A 240 5.54 12.00 1.25
C ALA A 240 5.33 11.57 -0.20
N GLU A 241 6.39 11.55 -0.97
CA GLU A 241 6.39 11.15 -2.38
C GLU A 241 7.42 10.04 -2.61
N TYR A 242 6.97 8.92 -3.16
CA TYR A 242 7.81 7.78 -3.50
C TYR A 242 8.29 7.89 -4.94
N HIS A 243 9.60 7.86 -5.13
CA HIS A 243 10.27 7.89 -6.43
C HIS A 243 10.39 6.48 -7.00
N MET A 244 9.71 6.24 -8.14
CA MET A 244 9.54 4.92 -8.72
C MET A 244 10.82 4.29 -9.26
N GLU A 245 11.83 5.11 -9.61
CA GLU A 245 13.09 4.63 -10.15
C GLU A 245 14.13 4.31 -9.08
N THR A 246 14.04 4.98 -7.93
CA THR A 246 15.06 4.88 -6.87
C THR A 246 14.56 4.22 -5.60
N GLY A 247 13.23 4.12 -5.42
CA GLY A 247 12.63 3.68 -4.16
C GLY A 247 12.71 4.70 -3.02
N ARG A 248 13.32 5.87 -3.26
CA ARG A 248 13.46 6.92 -2.25
C ARG A 248 12.11 7.56 -1.94
N VAL A 249 11.94 7.99 -0.69
CA VAL A 249 10.78 8.74 -0.23
C VAL A 249 11.22 10.12 0.24
N ASP A 250 10.66 11.17 -0.36
CA ASP A 250 10.83 12.54 0.07
C ASP A 250 9.65 12.98 0.93
N PHE A 251 9.91 13.31 2.19
CA PHE A 251 8.91 13.84 3.14
C PHE A 251 8.84 15.36 3.08
N PHE A 252 7.63 15.92 3.28
CA PHE A 252 7.39 17.38 3.25
C PHE A 252 6.16 17.80 4.06
#